data_87d62db171cacb053807ac43adb08567
#
_entry.id   87d62db171cacb053807ac43adb08567
#
_cell.length_a   1.000
_cell.length_b   1.000
_cell.length_c   1.000
_cell.angle_alpha   90.00
_cell.angle_beta   90.00
_cell.angle_gamma   90.00
#
_symmetry.space_group_name_H-M   'P 1'
#
loop_
_entity.id
_entity.type
_entity.pdbx_description
1 polymer ?
#
loop_
_entity_poly.entity_id
_entity_poly.type
_entity_poly.pdbx_seq_one_letter_code
_entity_poly.pdbx_strand_id
1 'polypeptide(L)'
;VRDLRAGVLRHTSAAFVEDPLRVLRAFQFAGRFDLTLAPETAALCRAISTTFTELPKERVWGEWQKWAEKSPKPARGLAVLEESGWLVHFPEIAALRGCPQEPDWHPEGDVFAHTAFCCDALAALPAWQTLPPPRRRLLMLAMLAHDFGKPATTVRAVRAGAERWTSPGHESAGVPVTEAFLTRIGAPLDHAPFITPIVANHLVHHHGGKGGGGDTPIRKSAVSPVVSPRPRLRICASS
;
A
#
# COMPACT_ATOMS: atom_id res chain seq x y z
N VAL A 1 -16.08 -14.61 17.53
CA VAL A 1 -15.98 -13.58 18.60
C VAL A 1 -14.55 -13.45 19.13
N ARG A 2 -13.84 -14.57 19.43
CA ARG A 2 -12.46 -14.53 19.97
C ARG A 2 -11.50 -13.87 18.98
N ASP A 3 -11.49 -14.30 17.71
CA ASP A 3 -10.59 -13.77 16.67
C ASP A 3 -10.86 -12.28 16.38
N LEU A 4 -12.12 -11.87 16.35
CA LEU A 4 -12.46 -10.45 16.17
C LEU A 4 -11.92 -9.56 17.30
N ARG A 5 -11.95 -10.04 18.55
CA ARG A 5 -11.38 -9.31 19.69
C ARG A 5 -9.85 -9.26 19.62
N ALA A 6 -9.24 -10.30 19.02
CA ALA A 6 -7.79 -10.38 18.83
C ALA A 6 -7.30 -9.65 17.57
N GLY A 7 -8.20 -9.09 16.75
CA GLY A 7 -7.84 -8.47 15.48
C GLY A 7 -7.32 -9.48 14.44
N VAL A 8 -7.80 -10.73 14.48
CA VAL A 8 -7.33 -11.81 13.60
C VAL A 8 -8.40 -12.21 12.60
N LEU A 9 -8.01 -12.24 11.33
CA LEU A 9 -8.81 -12.70 10.22
C LEU A 9 -8.51 -14.16 9.94
N ARG A 10 -9.48 -15.03 10.27
CA ARG A 10 -9.39 -16.48 10.14
C ARG A 10 -10.54 -17.01 9.29
N HIS A 11 -10.26 -17.99 8.43
CA HIS A 11 -11.31 -18.74 7.75
C HIS A 11 -12.20 -19.49 8.75
N THR A 12 -13.47 -19.65 8.39
CA THR A 12 -14.47 -20.28 9.31
C THR A 12 -14.63 -21.77 9.04
N SER A 13 -14.30 -22.24 7.85
CA SER A 13 -14.42 -23.65 7.44
C SER A 13 -13.53 -23.94 6.24
N ALA A 14 -13.37 -25.24 5.93
CA ALA A 14 -12.64 -25.71 4.73
C ALA A 14 -13.27 -25.20 3.42
N ALA A 15 -14.57 -24.87 3.41
CA ALA A 15 -15.25 -24.25 2.27
C ALA A 15 -14.63 -22.91 1.84
N PHE A 16 -13.71 -22.33 2.64
CA PHE A 16 -12.99 -21.11 2.27
C PHE A 16 -12.36 -21.19 0.88
N VAL A 17 -11.82 -22.35 0.51
CA VAL A 17 -11.13 -22.57 -0.78
C VAL A 17 -12.05 -22.66 -2.01
N GLU A 18 -13.36 -22.77 -1.80
CA GLU A 18 -14.34 -22.89 -2.88
C GLU A 18 -14.58 -21.58 -3.65
N ASP A 19 -14.26 -20.45 -3.04
CA ASP A 19 -14.36 -19.12 -3.68
C ASP A 19 -13.04 -18.36 -3.51
N PRO A 20 -12.19 -18.33 -4.55
CA PRO A 20 -10.90 -17.62 -4.51
C PRO A 20 -11.01 -16.13 -4.16
N LEU A 21 -12.15 -15.49 -4.46
CA LEU A 21 -12.37 -14.09 -4.12
C LEU A 21 -12.28 -13.82 -2.61
N ARG A 22 -12.47 -14.85 -1.78
CA ARG A 22 -12.36 -14.71 -0.31
C ARG A 22 -10.97 -14.24 0.11
N VAL A 23 -9.92 -14.48 -0.68
CA VAL A 23 -8.59 -13.93 -0.40
C VAL A 23 -8.56 -12.42 -0.61
N LEU A 24 -9.14 -11.91 -1.71
CA LEU A 24 -9.24 -10.46 -1.92
C LEU A 24 -10.22 -9.81 -0.93
N ARG A 25 -11.25 -10.54 -0.47
CA ARG A 25 -12.09 -10.07 0.64
C ARG A 25 -11.30 -9.98 1.94
N ALA A 26 -10.39 -10.92 2.20
CA ALA A 26 -9.49 -10.84 3.35
C ALA A 26 -8.56 -9.61 3.25
N PHE A 27 -7.99 -9.35 2.09
CA PHE A 27 -7.21 -8.14 1.79
C PHE A 27 -7.97 -6.86 2.16
N GLN A 28 -9.21 -6.66 1.64
CA GLN A 28 -9.93 -5.43 1.94
C GLN A 28 -10.44 -5.38 3.39
N PHE A 29 -10.79 -6.53 4.01
CA PHE A 29 -11.20 -6.54 5.41
C PHE A 29 -10.05 -6.22 6.35
N ALA A 30 -8.85 -6.71 6.08
CA ALA A 30 -7.66 -6.39 6.87
C ALA A 30 -7.39 -4.89 6.88
N GLY A 31 -7.42 -4.23 5.73
CA GLY A 31 -7.26 -2.77 5.64
C GLY A 31 -8.39 -2.00 6.30
N ARG A 32 -9.62 -2.53 6.20
CA ARG A 32 -10.82 -1.85 6.70
C ARG A 32 -11.02 -1.96 8.20
N PHE A 33 -10.60 -3.05 8.80
CA PHE A 33 -10.84 -3.36 10.22
C PHE A 33 -9.58 -3.53 11.03
N ASP A 34 -8.41 -3.19 10.46
CA ASP A 34 -7.08 -3.33 11.07
C ASP A 34 -6.82 -4.76 11.58
N LEU A 35 -7.02 -5.75 10.70
CA LEU A 35 -6.89 -7.16 11.04
C LEU A 35 -5.59 -7.75 10.48
N THR A 36 -5.05 -8.76 11.15
CA THR A 36 -3.94 -9.60 10.70
C THR A 36 -4.44 -10.94 10.20
N LEU A 37 -3.79 -11.50 9.17
CA LEU A 37 -4.16 -12.80 8.63
C LEU A 37 -3.65 -13.93 9.52
N ALA A 38 -4.52 -14.90 9.87
CA ALA A 38 -4.10 -16.09 10.60
C ALA A 38 -3.16 -16.95 9.73
N PRO A 39 -2.04 -17.49 10.27
CA PRO A 39 -1.05 -18.25 9.49
C PRO A 39 -1.64 -19.43 8.71
N GLU A 40 -2.57 -20.17 9.31
CA GLU A 40 -3.27 -21.28 8.66
C GLU A 40 -4.20 -20.80 7.54
N THR A 41 -4.79 -19.61 7.65
CA THR A 41 -5.58 -19.00 6.57
C THR A 41 -4.67 -18.56 5.44
N ALA A 42 -3.51 -17.98 5.75
CA ALA A 42 -2.50 -17.64 4.76
C ALA A 42 -2.02 -18.89 3.98
N ALA A 43 -1.85 -20.03 4.66
CA ALA A 43 -1.50 -21.30 4.01
C ALA A 43 -2.57 -21.75 3.03
N LEU A 44 -3.86 -21.69 3.39
CA LEU A 44 -4.96 -22.00 2.47
C LEU A 44 -4.99 -21.03 1.27
N CYS A 45 -4.79 -19.74 1.50
CA CYS A 45 -4.74 -18.75 0.43
C CYS A 45 -3.62 -19.07 -0.58
N ARG A 46 -2.42 -19.46 -0.11
CA ARG A 46 -1.30 -19.88 -0.98
C ARG A 46 -1.65 -21.11 -1.79
N ALA A 47 -2.30 -22.09 -1.18
CA ALA A 47 -2.68 -23.33 -1.86
C ALA A 47 -3.63 -23.12 -3.05
N ILE A 48 -4.47 -22.08 -3.00
CA ILE A 48 -5.43 -21.76 -4.08
C ILE A 48 -4.98 -20.59 -4.97
N SER A 49 -3.71 -20.15 -4.88
CA SER A 49 -3.25 -18.97 -5.60
C SER A 49 -3.44 -19.06 -7.12
N THR A 50 -3.28 -20.24 -7.70
CA THR A 50 -3.46 -20.46 -9.15
C THR A 50 -4.87 -20.18 -9.65
N THR A 51 -5.88 -20.26 -8.78
CA THR A 51 -7.29 -20.00 -9.14
C THR A 51 -7.62 -18.53 -9.30
N PHE A 52 -6.66 -17.60 -9.03
CA PHE A 52 -6.86 -16.18 -9.27
C PHE A 52 -7.31 -15.88 -10.71
N THR A 53 -6.81 -16.63 -11.70
CA THR A 53 -7.14 -16.43 -13.12
C THR A 53 -8.59 -16.75 -13.47
N GLU A 54 -9.31 -17.43 -12.59
CA GLU A 54 -10.73 -17.78 -12.76
C GLU A 54 -11.65 -16.64 -12.28
N LEU A 55 -11.09 -15.62 -11.58
CA LEU A 55 -11.87 -14.54 -11.04
C LEU A 55 -12.31 -13.55 -12.12
N PRO A 56 -13.62 -13.25 -12.24
CA PRO A 56 -14.09 -12.14 -13.08
C PRO A 56 -13.49 -10.81 -12.62
N LYS A 57 -13.02 -10.00 -13.58
CA LYS A 57 -12.38 -8.71 -13.29
C LYS A 57 -13.25 -7.78 -12.46
N GLU A 58 -14.55 -7.80 -12.67
CA GLU A 58 -15.52 -6.97 -11.93
C GLU A 58 -15.54 -7.33 -10.45
N ARG A 59 -15.38 -8.62 -10.12
CA ARG A 59 -15.30 -9.07 -8.73
C ARG A 59 -13.98 -8.66 -8.08
N VAL A 60 -12.87 -8.77 -8.82
CA VAL A 60 -11.54 -8.29 -8.38
C VAL A 60 -11.59 -6.79 -8.11
N TRP A 61 -12.11 -6.02 -9.09
CA TRP A 61 -12.30 -4.58 -8.94
C TRP A 61 -13.14 -4.22 -7.71
N GLY A 62 -14.24 -4.92 -7.48
CA GLY A 62 -15.11 -4.65 -6.33
C GLY A 62 -14.38 -4.73 -4.98
N GLU A 63 -13.37 -5.60 -4.82
CA GLU A 63 -12.60 -5.67 -3.58
C GLU A 63 -11.51 -4.58 -3.52
N TRP A 64 -10.84 -4.27 -4.63
CA TRP A 64 -9.90 -3.14 -4.72
C TRP A 64 -10.59 -1.79 -4.46
N GLN A 65 -11.78 -1.60 -5.03
CA GLN A 65 -12.59 -0.40 -4.78
C GLN A 65 -12.90 -0.23 -3.28
N LYS A 66 -13.37 -1.30 -2.62
CA LYS A 66 -13.66 -1.26 -1.18
C LYS A 66 -12.42 -0.99 -0.34
N TRP A 67 -11.28 -1.58 -0.70
CA TRP A 67 -10.02 -1.30 -0.05
C TRP A 67 -9.65 0.18 -0.18
N ALA A 68 -9.66 0.71 -1.39
CA ALA A 68 -9.28 2.10 -1.64
C ALA A 68 -10.20 3.14 -0.98
N GLU A 69 -11.51 2.86 -0.91
CA GLU A 69 -12.50 3.80 -0.35
C GLU A 69 -12.64 3.74 1.16
N LYS A 70 -12.42 2.57 1.76
CA LYS A 70 -12.92 2.25 3.10
C LYS A 70 -11.85 1.85 4.11
N SER A 71 -10.59 1.71 3.70
CA SER A 71 -9.52 1.26 4.60
C SER A 71 -8.91 2.42 5.38
N PRO A 72 -9.04 2.47 6.71
CA PRO A 72 -8.27 3.36 7.55
C PRO A 72 -6.82 2.87 7.76
N LYS A 73 -6.55 1.58 7.44
CA LYS A 73 -5.25 0.92 7.51
C LYS A 73 -4.93 0.16 6.22
N PRO A 74 -4.77 0.85 5.07
CA PRO A 74 -4.51 0.22 3.78
C PRO A 74 -3.31 -0.74 3.79
N ALA A 75 -2.25 -0.42 4.54
CA ALA A 75 -1.06 -1.24 4.69
C ALA A 75 -1.36 -2.67 5.19
N ARG A 76 -2.37 -2.84 6.05
CA ARG A 76 -2.81 -4.17 6.50
C ARG A 76 -3.33 -5.04 5.36
N GLY A 77 -4.05 -4.42 4.42
CA GLY A 77 -4.47 -5.13 3.21
C GLY A 77 -3.28 -5.57 2.38
N LEU A 78 -2.33 -4.67 2.11
CA LEU A 78 -1.12 -5.00 1.34
C LEU A 78 -0.32 -6.14 2.00
N ALA A 79 -0.22 -6.14 3.33
CA ALA A 79 0.41 -7.23 4.09
C ALA A 79 -0.32 -8.58 3.86
N VAL A 80 -1.66 -8.59 3.79
CA VAL A 80 -2.43 -9.80 3.48
C VAL A 80 -2.11 -10.33 2.08
N LEU A 81 -1.96 -9.48 1.06
CA LEU A 81 -1.55 -9.94 -0.28
C LEU A 81 -0.17 -10.60 -0.24
N GLU A 82 0.75 -10.06 0.55
CA GLU A 82 2.08 -10.63 0.73
C GLU A 82 2.04 -11.96 1.48
N GLU A 83 1.45 -12.00 2.67
CA GLU A 83 1.36 -13.17 3.55
C GLU A 83 0.61 -14.34 2.89
N SER A 84 -0.41 -14.03 2.11
CA SER A 84 -1.20 -15.01 1.35
C SER A 84 -0.50 -15.52 0.08
N GLY A 85 0.63 -14.92 -0.33
CA GLY A 85 1.30 -15.21 -1.59
C GLY A 85 0.56 -14.68 -2.83
N TRP A 86 -0.51 -13.91 -2.65
CA TRP A 86 -1.32 -13.37 -3.76
C TRP A 86 -0.75 -12.10 -4.37
N LEU A 87 0.30 -11.52 -3.76
CA LEU A 87 1.00 -10.37 -4.32
C LEU A 87 1.56 -10.66 -5.73
N VAL A 88 1.86 -11.91 -6.04
CA VAL A 88 2.35 -12.37 -7.36
C VAL A 88 1.38 -12.03 -8.51
N HIS A 89 0.08 -11.91 -8.22
CA HIS A 89 -0.93 -11.56 -9.22
C HIS A 89 -1.00 -10.05 -9.52
N PHE A 90 -0.24 -9.26 -8.77
CA PHE A 90 -0.10 -7.81 -8.91
C PHE A 90 1.39 -7.47 -9.06
N PRO A 91 2.02 -7.84 -10.20
CA PRO A 91 3.47 -7.70 -10.39
C PRO A 91 3.95 -6.26 -10.27
N GLU A 92 3.09 -5.27 -10.53
CA GLU A 92 3.40 -3.86 -10.36
C GLU A 92 3.67 -3.50 -8.89
N ILE A 93 2.91 -4.10 -7.97
CA ILE A 93 3.13 -3.93 -6.53
C ILE A 93 4.26 -4.86 -6.05
N ALA A 94 4.30 -6.10 -6.55
CA ALA A 94 5.32 -7.07 -6.18
C ALA A 94 6.73 -6.57 -6.49
N ALA A 95 6.92 -5.84 -7.60
CA ALA A 95 8.20 -5.26 -7.99
C ALA A 95 8.74 -4.20 -7.02
N LEU A 96 7.88 -3.60 -6.18
CA LEU A 96 8.30 -2.65 -5.14
C LEU A 96 9.09 -3.34 -4.01
N ARG A 97 8.88 -4.66 -3.84
CA ARG A 97 9.58 -5.46 -2.82
C ARG A 97 11.04 -5.56 -3.14
N GLY A 98 11.88 -5.24 -2.16
CA GLY A 98 13.33 -5.25 -2.31
C GLY A 98 13.88 -4.14 -3.21
N CYS A 99 13.05 -3.25 -3.77
CA CYS A 99 13.51 -2.07 -4.48
C CYS A 99 14.12 -1.09 -3.45
N PRO A 100 15.46 -0.85 -3.51
CA PRO A 100 16.12 -0.08 -2.47
C PRO A 100 15.82 1.41 -2.57
N GLN A 101 15.88 2.07 -1.42
CA GLN A 101 15.79 3.53 -1.28
C GLN A 101 16.93 4.05 -0.42
N GLU A 102 17.19 5.35 -0.48
CA GLU A 102 18.18 5.98 0.37
C GLU A 102 17.73 5.96 1.84
N PRO A 103 18.43 5.27 2.75
CA PRO A 103 17.99 5.10 4.14
C PRO A 103 17.88 6.40 4.92
N ASP A 104 18.68 7.43 4.57
CA ASP A 104 18.63 8.74 5.22
C ASP A 104 17.28 9.44 5.03
N TRP A 105 16.56 9.10 3.94
CA TRP A 105 15.28 9.70 3.59
C TRP A 105 14.10 8.74 3.76
N HIS A 106 14.39 7.44 3.71
CA HIS A 106 13.41 6.35 3.77
C HIS A 106 13.82 5.30 4.81
N PRO A 107 13.81 5.68 6.11
CA PRO A 107 14.17 4.76 7.20
C PRO A 107 13.17 3.60 7.34
N GLU A 108 11.99 3.73 6.74
CA GLU A 108 10.93 2.70 6.72
C GLU A 108 11.30 1.46 5.89
N GLY A 109 12.30 1.54 4.98
CA GLY A 109 12.80 0.40 4.22
C GLY A 109 12.68 0.52 2.71
N ASP A 110 12.26 -0.58 2.03
CA ASP A 110 12.11 -0.64 0.58
C ASP A 110 10.89 0.15 0.07
N VAL A 111 10.76 0.26 -1.26
CA VAL A 111 9.65 1.02 -1.88
C VAL A 111 8.29 0.43 -1.51
N PHE A 112 8.16 -0.88 -1.26
CA PHE A 112 6.91 -1.48 -0.83
C PHE A 112 6.51 -0.98 0.57
N ALA A 113 7.44 -1.01 1.52
CA ALA A 113 7.22 -0.51 2.87
C ALA A 113 6.88 0.98 2.87
N HIS A 114 7.61 1.79 2.06
CA HIS A 114 7.32 3.20 1.85
C HIS A 114 5.91 3.42 1.31
N THR A 115 5.53 2.72 0.25
CA THR A 115 4.20 2.84 -0.36
C THR A 115 3.09 2.47 0.62
N ALA A 116 3.26 1.40 1.39
CA ALA A 116 2.30 0.99 2.43
C ALA A 116 2.17 2.08 3.51
N PHE A 117 3.30 2.64 3.97
CA PHE A 117 3.31 3.76 4.91
C PHE A 117 2.59 5.01 4.36
N CYS A 118 2.85 5.37 3.10
CA CYS A 118 2.20 6.51 2.45
C CYS A 118 0.68 6.33 2.33
N CYS A 119 0.21 5.11 2.02
CA CYS A 119 -1.21 4.81 1.98
C CYS A 119 -1.88 4.97 3.36
N ASP A 120 -1.24 4.48 4.43
CA ASP A 120 -1.73 4.67 5.80
C ASP A 120 -1.73 6.16 6.21
N ALA A 121 -0.67 6.90 5.87
CA ALA A 121 -0.56 8.33 6.14
C ALA A 121 -1.67 9.13 5.44
N LEU A 122 -1.95 8.82 4.16
CA LEU A 122 -3.05 9.43 3.42
C LEU A 122 -4.40 9.16 4.10
N ALA A 123 -4.67 7.91 4.48
CA ALA A 123 -5.92 7.51 5.13
C ALA A 123 -6.10 8.16 6.52
N ALA A 124 -5.01 8.53 7.19
CA ALA A 124 -5.02 9.18 8.50
C ALA A 124 -5.27 10.69 8.44
N LEU A 125 -5.20 11.33 7.27
CA LEU A 125 -5.42 12.77 7.16
C LEU A 125 -6.86 13.14 7.53
N PRO A 126 -7.09 14.19 8.36
CA PRO A 126 -8.44 14.65 8.67
C PRO A 126 -9.27 14.97 7.41
N ALA A 127 -8.64 15.58 6.40
CA ALA A 127 -9.27 15.88 5.12
C ALA A 127 -9.76 14.63 4.38
N TRP A 128 -9.09 13.49 4.55
CA TRP A 128 -9.51 12.21 3.95
C TRP A 128 -10.92 11.82 4.36
N GLN A 129 -11.28 12.01 5.63
CA GLN A 129 -12.58 11.62 6.17
C GLN A 129 -13.74 12.44 5.57
N THR A 130 -13.45 13.63 5.05
CA THR A 130 -14.46 14.52 4.43
C THR A 130 -14.65 14.27 2.94
N LEU A 131 -13.73 13.52 2.30
CA LEU A 131 -13.81 13.24 0.88
C LEU A 131 -14.93 12.23 0.56
N PRO A 132 -15.66 12.41 -0.56
CA PRO A 132 -16.60 11.41 -1.03
C PRO A 132 -15.87 10.14 -1.49
N PRO A 133 -16.50 8.94 -1.38
CA PRO A 133 -15.86 7.67 -1.71
C PRO A 133 -15.17 7.61 -3.09
N PRO A 134 -15.74 8.15 -4.19
CA PRO A 134 -15.06 8.15 -5.48
C PRO A 134 -13.73 8.92 -5.47
N ARG A 135 -13.65 10.03 -4.74
CA ARG A 135 -12.40 10.80 -4.59
C ARG A 135 -11.37 10.05 -3.76
N ARG A 136 -11.79 9.42 -2.65
CA ARG A 136 -10.91 8.55 -1.86
C ARG A 136 -10.29 7.46 -2.72
N ARG A 137 -11.10 6.78 -3.53
CA ARG A 137 -10.66 5.71 -4.42
C ARG A 137 -9.56 6.18 -5.37
N LEU A 138 -9.78 7.26 -6.08
CA LEU A 138 -8.82 7.80 -7.05
C LEU A 138 -7.50 8.20 -6.38
N LEU A 139 -7.57 8.90 -5.25
CA LEU A 139 -6.39 9.34 -4.51
C LEU A 139 -5.63 8.18 -3.87
N MET A 140 -6.32 7.18 -3.33
CA MET A 140 -5.67 6.00 -2.75
C MET A 140 -4.97 5.17 -3.82
N LEU A 141 -5.58 4.98 -4.99
CA LEU A 141 -4.95 4.28 -6.10
C LEU A 141 -3.76 5.07 -6.67
N ALA A 142 -3.85 6.41 -6.73
CA ALA A 142 -2.74 7.26 -7.10
C ALA A 142 -1.59 7.15 -6.08
N MET A 143 -1.91 7.15 -4.78
CA MET A 143 -0.92 6.97 -3.72
C MET A 143 -0.26 5.59 -3.78
N LEU A 144 -1.02 4.53 -4.04
CA LEU A 144 -0.48 3.18 -4.22
C LEU A 144 0.50 3.14 -5.42
N ALA A 145 0.19 3.86 -6.49
CA ALA A 145 0.92 3.77 -7.76
C ALA A 145 2.06 4.80 -7.91
N HIS A 146 2.18 5.78 -6.99
CA HIS A 146 3.09 6.93 -7.20
C HIS A 146 4.55 6.52 -7.48
N ASP A 147 4.99 5.44 -6.90
CA ASP A 147 6.35 4.92 -7.00
C ASP A 147 6.49 3.66 -7.89
N PHE A 148 5.50 3.30 -8.68
CA PHE A 148 5.55 2.12 -9.55
C PHE A 148 6.67 2.16 -10.60
N GLY A 149 7.21 3.33 -10.91
CA GLY A 149 8.34 3.48 -11.81
C GLY A 149 9.71 3.23 -11.16
N LYS A 150 9.82 3.25 -9.83
CA LYS A 150 11.11 3.09 -9.13
C LYS A 150 11.83 1.77 -9.46
N PRO A 151 11.18 0.61 -9.51
CA PRO A 151 11.87 -0.64 -9.81
C PRO A 151 12.65 -0.63 -11.13
N ALA A 152 12.16 0.10 -12.14
CA ALA A 152 12.80 0.22 -13.45
C ALA A 152 13.88 1.31 -13.54
N THR A 153 13.92 2.25 -12.58
CA THR A 153 14.76 3.45 -12.68
C THR A 153 15.74 3.61 -11.52
N THR A 154 15.62 2.78 -10.48
CA THR A 154 16.49 2.87 -9.30
C THR A 154 17.89 2.42 -9.61
N VAL A 155 18.85 3.30 -9.36
CA VAL A 155 20.28 3.09 -9.57
C VAL A 155 21.09 3.69 -8.42
N ARG A 156 22.33 3.20 -8.25
CA ARG A 156 23.32 3.90 -7.42
C ARG A 156 24.00 4.99 -8.23
N ALA A 157 24.03 6.19 -7.68
CA ALA A 157 24.69 7.34 -8.29
C ALA A 157 25.43 8.17 -7.25
N VAL A 158 26.52 8.79 -7.66
CA VAL A 158 27.24 9.73 -6.79
C VAL A 158 26.45 11.03 -6.69
N ARG A 159 26.07 11.41 -5.50
CA ARG A 159 25.39 12.67 -5.17
C ARG A 159 26.09 13.33 -3.99
N ALA A 160 26.52 14.57 -4.16
CA ALA A 160 27.24 15.33 -3.14
C ALA A 160 28.46 14.58 -2.56
N GLY A 161 29.21 13.84 -3.41
CA GLY A 161 30.39 13.12 -3.01
C GLY A 161 30.18 11.75 -2.35
N ALA A 162 28.94 11.28 -2.24
CA ALA A 162 28.61 9.97 -1.70
C ALA A 162 27.76 9.15 -2.69
N GLU A 163 27.94 7.83 -2.69
CA GLU A 163 27.03 6.93 -3.41
C GLU A 163 25.69 6.87 -2.70
N ARG A 164 24.61 7.08 -3.47
CA ARG A 164 23.24 7.07 -2.97
C ARG A 164 22.31 6.38 -3.94
N TRP A 165 21.23 5.79 -3.42
CA TRP A 165 20.13 5.28 -4.23
C TRP A 165 19.34 6.46 -4.79
N THR A 166 19.10 6.44 -6.09
CA THR A 166 18.29 7.44 -6.81
C THR A 166 17.41 6.77 -7.84
N SER A 167 16.27 7.37 -8.15
CA SER A 167 15.29 6.82 -9.11
C SER A 167 14.91 7.92 -10.12
N PRO A 168 15.82 8.34 -10.99
CA PRO A 168 15.55 9.44 -11.92
C PRO A 168 14.47 9.05 -12.93
N GLY A 169 13.46 9.93 -13.12
CA GLY A 169 12.39 9.73 -14.09
C GLY A 169 11.37 8.65 -13.72
N HIS A 170 11.37 8.19 -12.47
CA HIS A 170 10.39 7.17 -12.04
C HIS A 170 8.94 7.66 -12.17
N GLU A 171 8.69 8.95 -12.10
CA GLU A 171 7.38 9.55 -12.27
C GLU A 171 6.80 9.22 -13.65
N SER A 172 7.59 9.47 -14.69
CA SER A 172 7.21 9.18 -16.07
C SER A 172 7.18 7.68 -16.36
N ALA A 173 8.17 6.92 -15.83
CA ALA A 173 8.22 5.47 -15.98
C ALA A 173 7.05 4.77 -15.27
N GLY A 174 6.52 5.35 -14.20
CA GLY A 174 5.39 4.83 -13.45
C GLY A 174 4.05 4.91 -14.19
N VAL A 175 3.90 5.81 -15.16
CA VAL A 175 2.63 6.00 -15.89
C VAL A 175 2.15 4.72 -16.58
N PRO A 176 2.91 4.09 -17.50
CA PRO A 176 2.45 2.87 -18.17
C PRO A 176 2.28 1.69 -17.20
N VAL A 177 3.06 1.63 -16.13
CA VAL A 177 2.92 0.60 -15.08
C VAL A 177 1.60 0.79 -14.33
N THR A 178 1.22 2.05 -14.05
CA THR A 178 -0.06 2.38 -13.42
C THR A 178 -1.24 1.98 -14.30
N GLU A 179 -1.18 2.25 -15.60
CA GLU A 179 -2.24 1.85 -16.57
C GLU A 179 -2.38 0.33 -16.64
N ALA A 180 -1.27 -0.40 -16.67
CA ALA A 180 -1.26 -1.86 -16.64
C ALA A 180 -1.90 -2.40 -15.35
N PHE A 181 -1.56 -1.84 -14.19
CA PHE A 181 -2.16 -2.17 -12.91
C PHE A 181 -3.67 -1.94 -12.89
N LEU A 182 -4.13 -0.75 -13.30
CA LEU A 182 -5.56 -0.41 -13.35
C LEU A 182 -6.34 -1.37 -14.25
N THR A 183 -5.77 -1.71 -15.42
CA THR A 183 -6.34 -2.71 -16.34
C THR A 183 -6.41 -4.10 -15.69
N ARG A 184 -5.35 -4.50 -14.97
CA ARG A 184 -5.26 -5.79 -14.28
C ARG A 184 -6.33 -5.97 -13.23
N ILE A 185 -6.55 -4.95 -12.40
CA ILE A 185 -7.58 -4.99 -11.34
C ILE A 185 -8.99 -4.75 -11.87
N GLY A 186 -9.17 -4.48 -13.16
CA GLY A 186 -10.47 -4.21 -13.78
C GLY A 186 -11.06 -2.83 -13.43
N ALA A 187 -10.21 -1.85 -13.14
CA ALA A 187 -10.66 -0.49 -12.88
C ALA A 187 -11.38 0.12 -14.11
N PRO A 188 -12.43 0.92 -13.91
CA PRO A 188 -13.06 1.66 -14.99
C PRO A 188 -12.07 2.55 -15.77
N LEU A 189 -12.26 2.66 -17.08
CA LEU A 189 -11.34 3.37 -17.98
C LEU A 189 -11.18 4.87 -17.65
N ASP A 190 -12.16 5.47 -17.00
CA ASP A 190 -12.14 6.88 -16.57
C ASP A 190 -11.23 7.15 -15.36
N HIS A 191 -10.66 6.11 -14.76
CA HIS A 191 -9.75 6.26 -13.60
C HIS A 191 -8.33 6.65 -14.03
N ALA A 192 -7.82 6.06 -15.12
CA ALA A 192 -6.46 6.32 -15.58
C ALA A 192 -6.22 7.81 -15.91
N PRO A 193 -7.09 8.53 -16.65
CA PRO A 193 -6.93 9.95 -16.92
C PRO A 193 -6.85 10.85 -15.67
N PHE A 194 -7.36 10.38 -14.53
CA PHE A 194 -7.25 11.11 -13.26
C PHE A 194 -6.00 10.73 -12.48
N ILE A 195 -5.64 9.43 -12.45
CA ILE A 195 -4.57 8.88 -11.60
C ILE A 195 -3.19 9.14 -12.22
N THR A 196 -3.02 8.93 -13.53
CA THR A 196 -1.71 9.01 -14.18
C THR A 196 -1.08 10.41 -14.14
N PRO A 197 -1.82 11.53 -14.23
CA PRO A 197 -1.23 12.86 -14.04
C PRO A 197 -0.70 13.08 -12.61
N ILE A 198 -1.35 12.49 -11.60
CA ILE A 198 -0.88 12.58 -10.21
C ILE A 198 0.44 11.82 -10.09
N VAL A 199 0.51 10.60 -10.62
CA VAL A 199 1.75 9.79 -10.64
C VAL A 199 2.88 10.51 -11.37
N ALA A 200 2.62 11.06 -12.55
CA ALA A 200 3.61 11.77 -13.36
C ALA A 200 4.15 13.06 -12.72
N ASN A 201 3.42 13.66 -11.77
CA ASN A 201 3.75 14.97 -11.22
C ASN A 201 3.89 14.98 -9.68
N HIS A 202 3.95 13.83 -9.01
CA HIS A 202 3.93 13.78 -7.55
C HIS A 202 5.15 14.46 -6.88
N LEU A 203 6.28 14.65 -7.59
CA LEU A 203 7.47 15.34 -7.11
C LEU A 203 7.53 16.83 -7.48
N VAL A 204 6.59 17.38 -8.24
CA VAL A 204 6.65 18.79 -8.70
C VAL A 204 6.81 19.76 -7.54
N HIS A 205 6.18 19.51 -6.39
CA HIS A 205 6.32 20.33 -5.20
C HIS A 205 7.71 20.29 -4.55
N HIS A 206 8.51 19.24 -4.80
CA HIS A 206 9.89 19.15 -4.32
C HIS A 206 10.88 19.96 -5.17
N HIS A 207 10.55 20.24 -6.43
CA HIS A 207 11.41 20.99 -7.36
C HIS A 207 11.09 22.49 -7.43
N GLY A 208 9.92 22.92 -6.95
CA GLY A 208 9.45 24.31 -7.00
C GLY A 208 10.15 25.28 -6.04
N GLY A 209 11.07 24.81 -5.20
CA GLY A 209 11.76 25.63 -4.20
C GLY A 209 13.05 26.34 -4.68
N LYS A 210 13.42 26.27 -5.97
CA LYS A 210 14.67 26.86 -6.49
C LYS A 210 14.49 28.04 -7.45
N GLY A 211 13.32 28.69 -7.43
CA GLY A 211 13.07 29.85 -8.29
C GLY A 211 12.22 30.93 -7.57
N GLY A 212 12.88 31.90 -6.95
CA GLY A 212 12.34 33.23 -6.70
C GLY A 212 11.48 33.43 -5.44
N GLY A 213 12.05 34.00 -4.38
CA GLY A 213 11.41 34.95 -3.51
C GLY A 213 10.54 34.39 -2.36
N GLY A 214 11.08 34.41 -1.14
CA GLY A 214 10.29 34.27 0.08
C GLY A 214 10.58 32.99 0.86
N ASP A 215 11.62 33.04 1.69
CA ASP A 215 11.92 32.05 2.72
C ASP A 215 10.72 31.91 3.68
N THR A 216 10.03 30.77 3.59
CA THR A 216 9.43 30.15 4.75
C THR A 216 9.77 28.66 4.67
N PRO A 217 10.73 28.17 5.46
CA PRO A 217 10.97 26.75 5.52
C PRO A 217 9.72 26.09 6.10
N ILE A 218 9.06 25.26 5.30
CA ILE A 218 8.10 24.31 5.85
C ILE A 218 8.90 23.47 6.84
N ARG A 219 8.78 23.79 8.12
CA ARG A 219 9.34 22.98 9.20
C ARG A 219 8.83 21.56 8.98
N LYS A 220 9.75 20.64 8.74
CA LYS A 220 9.52 19.22 8.92
C LYS A 220 9.08 19.06 10.36
N SER A 221 7.77 19.01 10.59
CA SER A 221 7.24 18.50 11.85
C SER A 221 7.65 17.04 11.87
N ALA A 222 8.72 16.78 12.60
CA ALA A 222 9.13 15.44 12.93
C ALA A 222 7.94 14.82 13.69
N VAL A 223 7.16 14.01 12.99
CA VAL A 223 6.29 13.04 13.64
C VAL A 223 7.25 11.99 14.16
N SER A 224 7.73 12.20 15.37
CA SER A 224 8.40 11.16 16.14
C SER A 224 7.47 9.94 16.17
N PRO A 225 7.96 8.74 15.88
CA PRO A 225 7.17 7.55 16.10
C PRO A 225 6.88 7.49 17.60
N VAL A 226 5.62 7.71 17.98
CA VAL A 226 5.14 7.39 19.31
C VAL A 226 5.12 5.87 19.40
N VAL A 227 6.25 5.32 19.82
CA VAL A 227 6.33 3.97 20.31
C VAL A 227 5.57 3.97 21.63
N SER A 228 4.29 3.60 21.59
CA SER A 228 3.54 3.30 22.80
C SER A 228 4.23 2.16 23.53
N PRO A 229 4.66 2.34 24.79
CA PRO A 229 5.21 1.23 25.57
C PRO A 229 4.09 0.22 25.80
N ARG A 230 4.34 -1.03 25.41
CA ARG A 230 3.47 -2.16 25.75
C ARG A 230 3.30 -2.19 27.27
N PRO A 231 2.07 -2.29 27.82
CA PRO A 231 1.88 -2.47 29.24
C PRO A 231 2.52 -3.81 29.65
N ARG A 232 3.50 -3.75 30.55
CA ARG A 232 4.05 -4.94 31.22
C ARG A 232 2.94 -5.53 32.09
N LEU A 233 2.44 -6.69 31.72
CA LEU A 233 1.64 -7.52 32.61
C LEU A 233 2.50 -7.88 33.84
N ARG A 234 2.20 -7.29 34.98
CA ARG A 234 2.70 -7.79 36.27
C ARG A 234 1.94 -9.06 36.60
N ILE A 235 2.65 -10.16 36.58
CA ILE A 235 2.16 -11.42 37.18
C ILE A 235 2.29 -11.21 38.70
N CYS A 236 1.16 -11.01 39.38
CA CYS A 236 1.11 -11.17 40.83
C CYS A 236 1.10 -12.67 41.13
N ALA A 237 2.22 -13.17 41.60
CA ALA A 237 2.28 -14.42 42.37
C ALA A 237 1.71 -14.10 43.76
N SER A 238 0.61 -14.73 44.10
CA SER A 238 0.09 -14.76 45.46
C SER A 238 0.26 -16.16 46.00
N SER A 239 0.88 -16.21 47.14
CA SER A 239 1.15 -17.34 48.03
C SER A 239 -0.13 -18.13 48.35
#